data_a397e2e94575f0bf7c08e1b4e0807dc4
#
_entry.id   a397e2e94575f0bf7c08e1b4e0807dc4
#
_cell.length_a   1.000
_cell.length_b   1.000
_cell.length_c   1.000
_cell.angle_alpha   90.00
_cell.angle_beta   90.00
_cell.angle_gamma   90.00
#
_symmetry.space_group_name_H-M   'P 1'
#
loop_
_entity.id
_entity.type
_entity.pdbx_description
1 polymer ?
#
loop_
_entity_poly.entity_id
_entity_poly.type
_entity_poly.pdbx_seq_one_letter_code
_entity_poly.pdbx_strand_id
1 'polypeptide(L)'
;VRLILTLFFIASLCSVSAQKSYYIGQRTEGGVIFHLFQDSLGKQHGLVVSLNNLTREAAWGDKEKDIESCESSWDGRANTNAIMFATRDTTKAAGLCDAYVSGGFDDWYLPAIYELQAMNTNLFTVERALSEIPNTDLVEMNLYWSSTESNIASAWFFSFYDSKPTNYYDKSSKTLVRAVRSF
;
A
#
# COMPACT_ATOMS: atom_id res chain seq x y z
N VAL A 1 -25.47 -55.03 45.16
CA VAL A 1 -25.70 -53.75 44.55
C VAL A 1 -24.44 -53.36 43.75
N ARG A 2 -24.51 -53.45 42.40
CA ARG A 2 -23.44 -53.02 41.52
C ARG A 2 -23.66 -51.56 41.11
N LEU A 3 -22.71 -50.70 41.49
CA LEU A 3 -22.71 -49.29 41.09
C LEU A 3 -22.07 -49.22 39.69
N ILE A 4 -22.85 -48.78 38.67
CA ILE A 4 -22.38 -48.49 37.32
C ILE A 4 -21.97 -47.02 37.31
N LEU A 5 -20.66 -46.74 37.24
CA LEU A 5 -20.10 -45.42 37.11
C LEU A 5 -20.09 -45.03 35.62
N THR A 6 -21.02 -44.19 35.21
CA THR A 6 -21.08 -43.65 33.83
C THR A 6 -20.15 -42.46 33.72
N LEU A 7 -18.99 -42.66 33.08
CA LEU A 7 -18.08 -41.55 32.73
C LEU A 7 -18.71 -40.75 31.56
N PHE A 8 -19.10 -39.53 31.83
CA PHE A 8 -19.43 -38.56 30.77
C PHE A 8 -18.10 -37.97 30.21
N PHE A 9 -17.77 -38.31 28.99
CA PHE A 9 -16.68 -37.71 28.24
C PHE A 9 -17.23 -36.40 27.59
N ILE A 10 -16.90 -35.24 28.16
CA ILE A 10 -17.21 -33.95 27.55
C ILE A 10 -16.14 -33.70 26.49
N ALA A 11 -16.43 -34.01 25.23
CA ALA A 11 -15.60 -33.61 24.10
C ALA A 11 -15.72 -32.09 23.90
N SER A 12 -14.74 -31.34 24.34
CA SER A 12 -14.61 -29.92 24.02
C SER A 12 -14.31 -29.81 22.53
N LEU A 13 -15.32 -29.44 21.75
CA LEU A 13 -15.15 -29.05 20.34
C LEU A 13 -14.41 -27.70 20.29
N CYS A 14 -13.08 -27.76 20.18
CA CYS A 14 -12.27 -26.62 19.84
C CYS A 14 -12.58 -26.27 18.37
N SER A 15 -13.43 -25.29 18.12
CA SER A 15 -13.65 -24.74 16.78
C SER A 15 -12.39 -24.02 16.35
N VAL A 16 -11.54 -24.69 15.58
CA VAL A 16 -10.44 -24.05 14.86
C VAL A 16 -11.08 -23.17 13.77
N SER A 17 -11.16 -21.87 14.03
CA SER A 17 -11.50 -20.91 12.99
C SER A 17 -10.38 -20.98 11.92
N ALA A 18 -10.72 -21.36 10.70
CA ALA A 18 -9.77 -21.35 9.61
C ALA A 18 -9.31 -19.90 9.39
N GLN A 19 -8.04 -19.63 9.64
CA GLN A 19 -7.45 -18.31 9.39
C GLN A 19 -7.51 -18.04 7.88
N LYS A 20 -8.07 -16.88 7.50
CA LYS A 20 -8.14 -16.46 6.09
C LYS A 20 -6.71 -16.34 5.55
N SER A 21 -6.39 -17.10 4.52
CA SER A 21 -5.10 -17.05 3.84
C SER A 21 -5.18 -16.14 2.63
N TYR A 22 -4.20 -15.25 2.49
CA TYR A 22 -4.08 -14.33 1.37
C TYR A 22 -2.90 -14.74 0.47
N TYR A 23 -2.95 -14.33 -0.81
CA TYR A 23 -1.87 -14.56 -1.78
C TYR A 23 -1.63 -13.32 -2.66
N ILE A 24 -0.41 -13.19 -3.18
CA ILE A 24 -0.04 -12.09 -4.10
C ILE A 24 -0.88 -12.20 -5.39
N GLY A 25 -1.41 -11.08 -5.85
CA GLY A 25 -2.34 -11.02 -6.99
C GLY A 25 -3.81 -11.25 -6.62
N GLN A 26 -4.13 -11.55 -5.37
CA GLN A 26 -5.51 -11.67 -4.94
C GLN A 26 -6.21 -10.31 -4.98
N ARG A 27 -7.39 -10.26 -5.64
CA ARG A 27 -8.26 -9.10 -5.57
C ARG A 27 -8.97 -9.07 -4.23
N THR A 28 -8.82 -8.00 -3.48
CA THR A 28 -9.45 -7.79 -2.17
C THR A 28 -9.36 -6.34 -1.76
N GLU A 29 -10.11 -5.94 -0.74
CA GLU A 29 -9.92 -4.64 -0.07
C GLU A 29 -9.91 -3.42 -1.04
N GLY A 30 -10.66 -3.50 -2.15
CA GLY A 30 -10.73 -2.42 -3.14
C GLY A 30 -9.55 -2.34 -4.11
N GLY A 31 -8.65 -3.33 -4.14
CA GLY A 31 -7.47 -3.37 -4.99
C GLY A 31 -6.92 -4.79 -5.21
N VAL A 32 -5.61 -4.89 -5.45
CA VAL A 32 -4.87 -6.14 -5.65
C VAL A 32 -3.73 -6.24 -4.64
N ILE A 33 -3.60 -7.37 -3.96
CA ILE A 33 -2.51 -7.62 -3.01
C ILE A 33 -1.19 -7.73 -3.77
N PHE A 34 -0.20 -6.92 -3.39
CA PHE A 34 1.13 -6.96 -4.00
C PHE A 34 2.25 -7.36 -3.03
N HIS A 35 2.00 -7.32 -1.71
CA HIS A 35 2.99 -7.73 -0.70
C HIS A 35 2.30 -8.39 0.48
N LEU A 36 2.95 -9.39 1.06
CA LEU A 36 2.47 -10.11 2.24
C LEU A 36 3.61 -10.34 3.22
N PHE A 37 3.30 -10.22 4.50
CA PHE A 37 4.21 -10.54 5.60
C PHE A 37 3.42 -11.12 6.79
N GLN A 38 4.13 -11.68 7.76
CA GLN A 38 3.52 -12.18 9.00
C GLN A 38 4.12 -11.43 10.19
N ASP A 39 3.29 -11.14 11.17
CA ASP A 39 3.74 -10.61 12.45
C ASP A 39 4.33 -11.75 13.34
N SER A 40 4.82 -11.37 14.51
CA SER A 40 5.41 -12.31 15.48
C SER A 40 4.43 -13.39 16.00
N LEU A 41 3.13 -13.20 15.81
CA LEU A 41 2.07 -14.11 16.19
C LEU A 41 1.62 -15.00 15.02
N GLY A 42 2.24 -14.85 13.84
CA GLY A 42 1.91 -15.59 12.62
C GLY A 42 0.66 -15.07 11.90
N LYS A 43 0.11 -13.92 12.32
CA LYS A 43 -1.00 -13.29 11.60
C LYS A 43 -0.48 -12.67 10.31
N GLN A 44 -1.17 -12.97 9.20
CA GLN A 44 -0.83 -12.44 7.89
C GLN A 44 -1.33 -11.00 7.73
N HIS A 45 -0.46 -10.14 7.25
CA HIS A 45 -0.69 -8.76 6.86
C HIS A 45 -0.26 -8.56 5.42
N GLY A 46 -0.72 -7.48 4.80
CA GLY A 46 -0.34 -7.21 3.43
C GLY A 46 -0.55 -5.78 2.98
N LEU A 47 -0.05 -5.53 1.78
CA LEU A 47 -0.23 -4.26 1.06
C LEU A 47 -1.05 -4.50 -0.20
N VAL A 48 -2.00 -3.61 -0.44
CA VAL A 48 -2.94 -3.63 -1.55
C VAL A 48 -2.70 -2.39 -2.41
N VAL A 49 -2.59 -2.56 -3.72
CA VAL A 49 -2.49 -1.46 -4.68
C VAL A 49 -3.87 -1.12 -5.23
N SER A 50 -4.15 0.17 -5.44
CA SER A 50 -5.38 0.65 -6.08
C SER A 50 -5.55 0.11 -7.50
N LEU A 51 -6.79 -0.02 -7.97
CA LEU A 51 -7.09 -0.54 -9.30
C LEU A 51 -6.63 0.39 -10.42
N ASN A 52 -6.60 1.70 -10.15
CA ASN A 52 -6.25 2.71 -11.16
C ASN A 52 -5.16 3.66 -10.64
N ASN A 53 -4.46 4.30 -11.57
CA ASN A 53 -3.67 5.48 -11.26
C ASN A 53 -4.63 6.61 -10.86
N LEU A 54 -4.34 7.35 -9.78
CA LEU A 54 -5.17 8.48 -9.37
C LEU A 54 -4.98 9.67 -10.29
N THR A 55 -3.78 9.82 -10.82
CA THR A 55 -3.42 10.81 -11.83
C THR A 55 -2.11 10.43 -12.50
N ARG A 56 -1.84 11.02 -13.67
CA ARG A 56 -0.55 10.95 -14.36
C ARG A 56 0.30 12.21 -14.17
N GLU A 57 -0.24 13.24 -13.51
CA GLU A 57 0.37 14.58 -13.48
C GLU A 57 0.21 15.27 -12.12
N ALA A 58 0.58 14.65 -11.01
CA ALA A 58 0.62 15.35 -9.72
C ALA A 58 2.03 15.76 -9.34
N ALA A 59 2.17 16.93 -8.74
CA ALA A 59 3.35 17.30 -7.98
C ALA A 59 3.37 16.57 -6.63
N TRP A 60 4.57 16.30 -6.11
CA TRP A 60 4.72 15.74 -4.76
C TRP A 60 4.32 16.76 -3.69
N GLY A 61 4.80 17.97 -3.84
CA GLY A 61 4.60 19.07 -2.89
C GLY A 61 5.16 20.38 -3.43
N ASP A 62 5.27 21.36 -2.55
CA ASP A 62 5.91 22.63 -2.87
C ASP A 62 7.42 22.51 -2.69
N LYS A 63 8.15 23.14 -3.60
CA LYS A 63 9.59 23.28 -3.52
C LYS A 63 9.99 24.11 -2.29
N GLU A 64 11.14 23.83 -1.71
CA GLU A 64 11.72 24.52 -0.57
C GLU A 64 10.88 24.44 0.73
N LYS A 65 9.93 23.50 0.79
CA LYS A 65 9.20 23.18 1.99
C LYS A 65 9.66 21.84 2.54
N ASP A 66 10.36 21.88 3.66
CA ASP A 66 10.74 20.69 4.43
C ASP A 66 9.53 20.18 5.22
N ILE A 67 9.33 18.87 5.23
CA ILE A 67 8.22 18.25 5.94
C ILE A 67 8.76 17.24 6.93
N GLU A 68 8.78 17.61 8.20
CA GLU A 68 9.25 16.74 9.26
C GLU A 68 8.51 15.40 9.30
N SER A 69 9.23 14.32 9.58
CA SER A 69 8.69 12.97 9.82
C SER A 69 8.05 12.29 8.58
N CYS A 70 8.50 12.64 7.36
CA CYS A 70 8.08 11.95 6.14
C CYS A 70 9.24 11.30 5.36
N GLU A 71 10.34 10.95 6.03
CA GLU A 71 11.52 10.32 5.42
C GLU A 71 11.51 8.79 5.51
N SER A 72 10.47 8.18 6.09
CA SER A 72 10.41 6.73 6.21
C SER A 72 10.45 6.06 4.83
N SER A 73 11.39 5.12 4.66
CA SER A 73 11.52 4.36 3.41
C SER A 73 10.49 3.23 3.29
N TRP A 74 9.79 2.87 4.36
CA TRP A 74 8.94 1.68 4.44
C TRP A 74 7.55 1.92 5.06
N ASP A 75 7.28 3.09 5.65
CA ASP A 75 5.98 3.44 6.24
C ASP A 75 5.34 4.61 5.49
N GLY A 76 4.70 4.28 4.37
CA GLY A 76 4.03 5.28 3.53
C GLY A 76 2.83 5.92 4.20
N ARG A 77 2.15 5.21 5.10
CA ARG A 77 1.02 5.76 5.86
C ARG A 77 1.50 6.86 6.82
N ALA A 78 2.55 6.61 7.59
CA ALA A 78 3.12 7.62 8.49
C ALA A 78 3.59 8.85 7.72
N ASN A 79 4.31 8.66 6.60
CA ASN A 79 4.74 9.76 5.73
C ASN A 79 3.54 10.56 5.20
N THR A 80 2.53 9.89 4.65
CA THR A 80 1.32 10.56 4.13
C THR A 80 0.63 11.38 5.20
N ASN A 81 0.48 10.83 6.41
CA ASN A 81 -0.09 11.56 7.55
C ASN A 81 0.72 12.81 7.90
N ALA A 82 2.06 12.72 7.93
CA ALA A 82 2.94 13.86 8.19
C ALA A 82 2.80 14.94 7.11
N ILE A 83 2.77 14.55 5.83
CA ILE A 83 2.57 15.46 4.71
C ILE A 83 1.20 16.16 4.81
N MET A 84 0.13 15.43 5.08
CA MET A 84 -1.22 15.98 5.20
C MET A 84 -1.37 16.88 6.43
N PHE A 85 -0.74 16.52 7.54
CA PHE A 85 -0.70 17.38 8.73
C PHE A 85 -0.03 18.73 8.43
N ALA A 86 1.10 18.71 7.72
CA ALA A 86 1.89 19.90 7.40
C ALA A 86 1.29 20.77 6.28
N THR A 87 0.62 20.15 5.30
CA THR A 87 0.22 20.87 4.07
C THR A 87 -1.29 21.06 3.96
N ARG A 88 -2.08 20.07 4.36
CA ARG A 88 -3.54 19.97 4.12
C ARG A 88 -3.92 20.13 2.62
N ASP A 89 -2.95 19.88 1.73
CA ASP A 89 -3.14 20.06 0.29
C ASP A 89 -3.61 18.75 -0.35
N THR A 90 -4.88 18.69 -0.68
CA THR A 90 -5.51 17.52 -1.33
C THR A 90 -5.25 17.43 -2.84
N THR A 91 -4.52 18.38 -3.43
CA THR A 91 -4.22 18.41 -4.86
C THR A 91 -2.88 17.79 -5.24
N LYS A 92 -2.03 17.51 -4.25
CA LYS A 92 -0.70 16.91 -4.40
C LYS A 92 -0.76 15.39 -4.21
N ALA A 93 0.33 14.71 -4.50
CA ALA A 93 0.40 13.25 -4.51
C ALA A 93 -0.14 12.58 -3.23
N ALA A 94 0.29 13.03 -2.05
CA ALA A 94 -0.17 12.48 -0.78
C ALA A 94 -1.67 12.76 -0.55
N GLY A 95 -2.12 13.98 -0.83
CA GLY A 95 -3.51 14.37 -0.64
C GLY A 95 -4.49 13.67 -1.58
N LEU A 96 -4.08 13.36 -2.81
CA LEU A 96 -4.87 12.55 -3.74
C LEU A 96 -5.07 11.13 -3.21
N CYS A 97 -4.04 10.54 -2.58
CA CYS A 97 -4.14 9.22 -1.98
C CYS A 97 -4.99 9.23 -0.71
N ASP A 98 -4.79 10.21 0.17
CA ASP A 98 -5.53 10.39 1.43
C ASP A 98 -7.05 10.60 1.19
N ALA A 99 -7.40 11.29 0.12
CA ALA A 99 -8.80 11.52 -0.27
C ALA A 99 -9.42 10.36 -1.08
N TYR A 100 -8.63 9.34 -1.44
CA TYR A 100 -9.11 8.25 -2.28
C TYR A 100 -9.97 7.27 -1.49
N VAL A 101 -11.12 6.88 -2.07
CA VAL A 101 -12.02 5.87 -1.50
C VAL A 101 -12.27 4.78 -2.54
N SER A 102 -12.03 3.54 -2.19
CA SER A 102 -12.26 2.39 -3.07
C SER A 102 -12.58 1.14 -2.26
N GLY A 103 -13.52 0.33 -2.76
CA GLY A 103 -13.91 -0.93 -2.13
C GLY A 103 -14.53 -0.80 -0.74
N GLY A 104 -15.00 0.40 -0.37
CA GLY A 104 -15.53 0.72 0.96
C GLY A 104 -14.46 1.10 1.98
N PHE A 105 -13.23 1.32 1.52
CA PHE A 105 -12.08 1.73 2.33
C PHE A 105 -11.66 3.16 1.98
N ASP A 106 -11.30 3.96 2.99
CA ASP A 106 -10.86 5.34 2.95
C ASP A 106 -9.49 5.54 3.60
N ASP A 107 -8.78 4.46 3.89
CA ASP A 107 -7.48 4.43 4.55
C ASP A 107 -6.31 4.25 3.58
N TRP A 108 -6.46 4.74 2.36
CA TRP A 108 -5.43 4.74 1.32
C TRP A 108 -4.37 5.82 1.58
N TYR A 109 -3.15 5.56 1.12
CA TYR A 109 -2.02 6.47 1.31
C TYR A 109 -1.04 6.40 0.13
N LEU A 110 -0.17 7.39 0.03
CA LEU A 110 0.92 7.41 -0.94
C LEU A 110 2.02 6.44 -0.46
N PRO A 111 2.39 5.42 -1.26
CA PRO A 111 3.36 4.40 -0.82
C PRO A 111 4.74 4.99 -0.52
N ALA A 112 5.43 4.44 0.48
CA ALA A 112 6.85 4.71 0.70
C ALA A 112 7.69 4.07 -0.41
N ILE A 113 8.96 4.48 -0.52
CA ILE A 113 9.82 4.04 -1.64
C ILE A 113 10.03 2.52 -1.65
N TYR A 114 10.16 1.86 -0.50
CA TYR A 114 10.31 0.40 -0.44
C TYR A 114 8.98 -0.35 -0.62
N GLU A 115 7.83 0.27 -0.38
CA GLU A 115 6.54 -0.31 -0.74
C GLU A 115 6.37 -0.37 -2.27
N LEU A 116 6.80 0.68 -3.00
CA LEU A 116 6.87 0.65 -4.47
C LEU A 116 7.87 -0.39 -5.00
N GLN A 117 9.02 -0.54 -4.34
CA GLN A 117 9.98 -1.58 -4.68
C GLN A 117 9.41 -2.99 -4.45
N ALA A 118 8.66 -3.20 -3.38
CA ALA A 118 7.96 -4.47 -3.12
C ALA A 118 6.90 -4.77 -4.19
N MET A 119 6.19 -3.74 -4.67
CA MET A 119 5.26 -3.85 -5.81
C MET A 119 6.00 -4.28 -7.09
N ASN A 120 7.14 -3.66 -7.40
CA ASN A 120 7.96 -4.01 -8.55
C ASN A 120 8.47 -5.47 -8.50
N THR A 121 8.81 -5.96 -7.32
CA THR A 121 9.24 -7.36 -7.12
C THR A 121 8.17 -8.35 -7.54
N ASN A 122 6.90 -8.02 -7.37
CA ASN A 122 5.75 -8.86 -7.70
C ASN A 122 4.95 -8.36 -8.92
N LEU A 123 5.55 -7.47 -9.72
CA LEU A 123 4.88 -6.71 -10.78
C LEU A 123 4.13 -7.61 -11.76
N PHE A 124 4.75 -8.68 -12.26
CA PHE A 124 4.11 -9.60 -13.20
C PHE A 124 2.79 -10.18 -12.65
N THR A 125 2.78 -10.61 -11.39
CA THR A 125 1.59 -11.20 -10.76
C THR A 125 0.51 -10.14 -10.52
N VAL A 126 0.92 -8.94 -10.12
CA VAL A 126 0.02 -7.80 -9.90
C VAL A 126 -0.63 -7.35 -11.21
N GLU A 127 0.16 -7.15 -12.27
CA GLU A 127 -0.36 -6.75 -13.58
C GLU A 127 -1.28 -7.79 -14.19
N ARG A 128 -0.93 -9.07 -14.05
CA ARG A 128 -1.83 -10.14 -14.49
C ARG A 128 -3.17 -10.06 -13.78
N ALA A 129 -3.18 -9.88 -12.46
CA ALA A 129 -4.42 -9.75 -11.70
C ALA A 129 -5.21 -8.49 -12.09
N LEU A 130 -4.54 -7.35 -12.30
CA LEU A 130 -5.18 -6.12 -12.79
C LEU A 130 -5.78 -6.31 -14.19
N SER A 131 -5.08 -6.97 -15.10
CA SER A 131 -5.56 -7.20 -16.49
C SER A 131 -6.84 -8.02 -16.57
N GLU A 132 -7.15 -8.80 -15.55
CA GLU A 132 -8.39 -9.60 -15.44
C GLU A 132 -9.57 -8.79 -14.87
N ILE A 133 -9.36 -7.55 -14.46
CA ILE A 133 -10.39 -6.69 -13.87
C ILE A 133 -10.77 -5.60 -14.89
N PRO A 134 -12.02 -5.50 -15.32
CA PRO A 134 -12.44 -4.47 -16.27
C PRO A 134 -12.25 -3.05 -15.72
N ASN A 135 -11.86 -2.13 -16.59
CA ASN A 135 -11.68 -0.70 -16.28
C ASN A 135 -10.62 -0.42 -15.22
N THR A 136 -9.51 -1.16 -15.25
CA THR A 136 -8.33 -0.92 -14.42
C THR A 136 -7.15 -0.43 -15.26
N ASP A 137 -6.28 0.35 -14.62
CA ASP A 137 -4.97 0.69 -15.21
C ASP A 137 -3.93 -0.37 -14.81
N LEU A 138 -3.12 -0.83 -15.75
CA LEU A 138 -1.88 -1.53 -15.43
C LEU A 138 -0.89 -0.57 -14.78
N VAL A 139 0.15 -1.10 -14.13
CA VAL A 139 1.26 -0.28 -13.64
C VAL A 139 2.08 0.16 -14.85
N GLU A 140 2.10 1.45 -15.14
CA GLU A 140 2.84 1.96 -16.31
C GLU A 140 4.36 1.84 -16.09
N MET A 141 5.10 1.54 -17.16
CA MET A 141 6.56 1.63 -17.18
C MET A 141 7.00 3.09 -17.17
N ASN A 142 6.79 3.74 -16.05
CA ASN A 142 6.96 5.19 -15.86
C ASN A 142 7.42 5.49 -14.43
N LEU A 143 7.43 6.77 -14.06
CA LEU A 143 7.81 7.25 -12.73
C LEU A 143 6.59 7.40 -11.84
N TYR A 144 6.68 6.91 -10.61
CA TYR A 144 5.65 7.05 -9.58
C TYR A 144 6.21 7.73 -8.33
N TRP A 145 5.52 8.74 -7.85
CA TRP A 145 5.86 9.36 -6.56
C TRP A 145 5.78 8.36 -5.41
N SER A 146 6.75 8.40 -4.54
CA SER A 146 6.64 7.83 -3.19
C SER A 146 6.36 8.94 -2.17
N SER A 147 5.90 8.55 -0.99
CA SER A 147 5.71 9.49 0.13
C SER A 147 7.00 9.89 0.83
N THR A 148 8.12 9.24 0.50
CA THR A 148 9.41 9.44 1.17
C THR A 148 10.07 10.72 0.70
N GLU A 149 10.22 11.69 1.59
CA GLU A 149 11.01 12.89 1.32
C GLU A 149 12.50 12.56 1.24
N SER A 150 13.22 13.20 0.34
CA SER A 150 14.67 13.07 0.23
C SER A 150 15.39 14.26 0.87
N ASN A 151 14.89 15.45 0.62
CA ASN A 151 15.36 16.71 1.18
C ASN A 151 14.35 17.83 0.89
N ILE A 152 14.65 19.05 1.32
CA ILE A 152 13.79 20.23 1.13
C ILE A 152 13.34 20.46 -0.32
N ALA A 153 14.13 20.08 -1.33
CA ALA A 153 13.83 20.33 -2.74
C ALA A 153 13.29 19.10 -3.48
N SER A 154 13.57 17.88 -3.00
CA SER A 154 13.30 16.64 -3.76
C SER A 154 12.67 15.56 -2.90
N ALA A 155 11.94 14.66 -3.54
CA ALA A 155 11.37 13.46 -2.95
C ALA A 155 11.75 12.22 -3.75
N TRP A 156 11.64 11.05 -3.13
CA TRP A 156 11.86 9.79 -3.77
C TRP A 156 10.72 9.44 -4.71
N PHE A 157 11.07 8.87 -5.85
CA PHE A 157 10.15 8.25 -6.79
C PHE A 157 10.71 6.89 -7.23
N PHE A 158 9.83 6.03 -7.72
CA PHE A 158 10.22 4.73 -8.27
C PHE A 158 10.05 4.74 -9.79
N SER A 159 11.11 4.37 -10.51
CA SER A 159 11.08 4.15 -11.96
C SER A 159 10.76 2.68 -12.22
N PHE A 160 9.53 2.39 -12.67
CA PHE A 160 9.18 1.04 -13.11
C PHE A 160 9.84 0.69 -14.45
N TYR A 161 10.24 1.68 -15.24
CA TYR A 161 11.01 1.47 -16.46
C TYR A 161 12.40 0.89 -16.16
N ASP A 162 13.09 1.43 -15.16
CA ASP A 162 14.44 1.01 -14.77
C ASP A 162 14.44 0.03 -13.58
N SER A 163 13.28 -0.25 -13.00
CA SER A 163 13.11 -1.08 -11.79
C SER A 163 13.95 -0.61 -10.61
N LYS A 164 14.02 0.69 -10.36
CA LYS A 164 14.88 1.25 -9.30
C LYS A 164 14.29 2.49 -8.61
N PRO A 165 14.61 2.68 -7.31
CA PRO A 165 14.33 3.92 -6.59
C PRO A 165 15.28 5.04 -7.03
N THR A 166 14.80 6.27 -7.01
CA THR A 166 15.57 7.47 -7.36
C THR A 166 15.08 8.68 -6.56
N ASN A 167 15.96 9.64 -6.25
CA ASN A 167 15.68 10.74 -5.32
C ASN A 167 16.07 12.15 -5.79
N TYR A 168 16.25 12.37 -7.08
CA TYR A 168 16.71 13.67 -7.62
C TYR A 168 15.60 14.50 -8.26
N TYR A 169 14.34 14.04 -8.24
CA TYR A 169 13.24 14.81 -8.81
C TYR A 169 12.77 15.90 -7.87
N ASP A 170 12.63 17.09 -8.42
CA ASP A 170 12.05 18.24 -7.76
C ASP A 170 10.60 17.97 -7.34
N LYS A 171 10.24 18.32 -6.12
CA LYS A 171 8.89 18.13 -5.57
C LYS A 171 7.77 18.74 -6.42
N SER A 172 8.08 19.79 -7.20
CA SER A 172 7.13 20.41 -8.13
C SER A 172 6.96 19.68 -9.45
N SER A 173 7.83 18.70 -9.76
CA SER A 173 7.71 17.88 -10.96
C SER A 173 6.43 17.05 -10.92
N LYS A 174 5.87 16.78 -12.11
CA LYS A 174 4.62 16.02 -12.23
C LYS A 174 4.89 14.60 -12.68
N THR A 175 4.44 13.64 -11.90
CA THR A 175 4.51 12.21 -12.24
C THR A 175 3.22 11.48 -11.85
N LEU A 176 3.22 10.15 -12.06
CA LEU A 176 2.09 9.31 -11.71
C LEU A 176 1.95 9.15 -10.19
N VAL A 177 0.70 8.98 -9.78
CA VAL A 177 0.33 8.68 -8.40
C VAL A 177 -0.57 7.45 -8.38
N ARG A 178 -0.22 6.49 -7.54
CA ARG A 178 -1.01 5.29 -7.29
C ARG A 178 -1.08 5.03 -5.80
N ALA A 179 -2.29 4.87 -5.28
CA ALA A 179 -2.50 4.67 -3.85
C ALA A 179 -2.28 3.22 -3.44
N VAL A 180 -1.87 3.03 -2.20
CA VAL A 180 -1.80 1.73 -1.54
C VAL A 180 -2.50 1.80 -0.19
N ARG A 181 -2.86 0.64 0.36
CA ARG A 181 -3.34 0.49 1.74
C ARG A 181 -2.78 -0.78 2.38
N SER A 182 -2.76 -0.83 3.69
CA SER A 182 -2.36 -2.00 4.46
C SER A 182 -3.54 -2.66 5.18
N PHE A 183 -3.47 -3.97 5.43
CA PHE A 183 -4.47 -4.74 6.19
C PHE A 183 -3.84 -5.71 7.18
#